data_ccc212b1f58f6b345f0e3fedfaac1117
#
_entry.id   ccc212b1f58f6b345f0e3fedfaac1117
#
_cell.length_a   1.000
_cell.length_b   1.000
_cell.length_c   1.000
_cell.angle_alpha   90.00
_cell.angle_beta   90.00
_cell.angle_gamma   90.00
#
_symmetry.space_group_name_H-M   'P 1'
#
loop_
_entity.id
_entity.type
_entity.pdbx_description
1 polymer ?
#
loop_
_entity_poly.entity_id
_entity_poly.type
_entity_poly.pdbx_seq_one_letter_code
_entity_poly.pdbx_strand_id
1 'polypeptide(L)'
;MANKIDKEKLEYRVMKVNAVEQKDDQGAPLDTERMIVEGYAVLFDTPQTYQFGDVSYTEQINRGALDNADMRRTVMRYNHNDSVFAMARVKNGSLVLTVDDIGLRVWAELLDTQSNRDLYRMIQSGLVDEMSFAFTVADNGDKWVYEDDYTKVTREITAIDTLYDVAAVDNGFYEKTTLYARALETVDAVKREAEQRKLELEREKAIAIASL
;
A
#
# COMPACT_ATOMS: atom_id res chain seq x y z
N MET A 1 -24.69 11.60 -0.18
CA MET A 1 -23.91 11.60 -1.43
C MET A 1 -22.74 10.65 -1.23
N ALA A 2 -22.55 9.66 -2.09
CA ALA A 2 -21.38 8.79 -1.98
C ALA A 2 -20.16 9.63 -2.39
N ASN A 3 -19.20 9.83 -1.48
CA ASN A 3 -17.91 10.43 -1.84
C ASN A 3 -17.29 9.57 -2.95
N LYS A 4 -17.10 10.17 -4.11
CA LYS A 4 -16.40 9.55 -5.22
C LYS A 4 -14.94 9.40 -4.77
N ILE A 5 -14.44 8.16 -4.76
CA ILE A 5 -13.04 7.88 -4.44
C ILE A 5 -12.19 8.64 -5.45
N ASP A 6 -11.29 9.49 -4.96
CA ASP A 6 -10.31 10.16 -5.80
C ASP A 6 -9.22 9.13 -6.17
N LYS A 7 -9.38 8.52 -7.35
CA LYS A 7 -8.48 7.47 -7.83
C LYS A 7 -7.04 7.98 -8.05
N GLU A 8 -6.83 9.29 -8.17
CA GLU A 8 -5.49 9.87 -8.34
C GLU A 8 -4.68 9.87 -7.02
N LYS A 9 -5.38 9.85 -5.88
CA LYS A 9 -4.74 9.78 -4.55
C LYS A 9 -4.57 8.35 -4.03
N LEU A 10 -5.12 7.37 -4.73
CA LEU A 10 -5.10 5.99 -4.27
C LEU A 10 -3.71 5.37 -4.45
N GLU A 11 -3.17 4.80 -3.38
CA GLU A 11 -1.87 4.15 -3.35
C GLU A 11 -2.02 2.65 -3.11
N TYR A 12 -1.09 1.85 -3.65
CA TYR A 12 -1.08 0.40 -3.54
C TYR A 12 0.28 -0.09 -3.07
N ARG A 13 0.33 -1.12 -2.23
CA ARG A 13 1.57 -1.80 -1.81
C ARG A 13 1.33 -3.28 -1.70
N VAL A 14 2.38 -4.06 -1.95
CA VAL A 14 2.32 -5.53 -2.03
C VAL A 14 3.14 -6.19 -0.94
N MET A 15 2.57 -7.24 -0.37
CA MET A 15 3.18 -8.13 0.62
C MET A 15 2.85 -9.59 0.28
N LYS A 16 3.62 -10.56 0.80
CA LYS A 16 3.31 -11.97 0.59
C LYS A 16 2.10 -12.43 1.40
N VAL A 17 1.27 -13.27 0.78
CA VAL A 17 0.08 -13.89 1.37
C VAL A 17 0.25 -15.40 1.46
N ASN A 18 -0.34 -15.99 2.49
CA ASN A 18 -0.49 -17.43 2.60
C ASN A 18 -1.96 -17.81 2.75
N ALA A 19 -2.42 -18.80 1.99
CA ALA A 19 -3.65 -19.49 2.33
C ALA A 19 -3.40 -20.33 3.59
N VAL A 20 -4.28 -20.22 4.57
CA VAL A 20 -4.16 -21.00 5.80
C VAL A 20 -4.94 -22.29 5.62
N GLU A 21 -4.23 -23.42 5.61
CA GLU A 21 -4.85 -24.70 5.90
C GLU A 21 -5.30 -24.69 7.37
N GLN A 22 -6.60 -24.80 7.60
CA GLN A 22 -7.09 -25.03 8.96
C GLN A 22 -6.65 -26.41 9.43
N LYS A 23 -6.01 -26.44 10.60
CA LYS A 23 -5.56 -27.67 11.24
C LYS A 23 -6.29 -27.82 12.57
N ASP A 24 -6.59 -29.07 12.95
CA ASP A 24 -7.09 -29.40 14.27
C ASP A 24 -5.98 -29.22 15.34
N ASP A 25 -6.35 -29.42 16.60
CA ASP A 25 -5.42 -29.33 17.73
C ASP A 25 -4.26 -30.36 17.66
N GLN A 26 -4.30 -31.30 16.75
CA GLN A 26 -3.28 -32.32 16.50
C GLN A 26 -2.45 -32.01 15.22
N GLY A 27 -2.78 -30.91 14.51
CA GLY A 27 -2.07 -30.47 13.31
C GLY A 27 -2.52 -31.18 12.01
N ALA A 28 -3.62 -31.95 12.05
CA ALA A 28 -4.20 -32.55 10.86
C ALA A 28 -5.09 -31.54 10.11
N PRO A 29 -5.13 -31.56 8.75
CA PRO A 29 -6.02 -30.67 7.99
C PRO A 29 -7.46 -30.90 8.42
N LEU A 30 -8.14 -29.81 8.83
CA LEU A 30 -9.58 -29.85 9.03
C LEU A 30 -10.25 -29.90 7.66
N ASP A 31 -11.05 -30.92 7.42
CA ASP A 31 -11.96 -31.00 6.28
C ASP A 31 -13.12 -30.01 6.52
N THR A 32 -12.81 -28.72 6.40
CA THR A 32 -13.79 -27.66 6.53
C THR A 32 -14.12 -27.15 5.15
N GLU A 33 -15.41 -27.09 4.83
CA GLU A 33 -15.92 -26.41 3.62
C GLU A 33 -15.63 -24.89 3.62
N ARG A 34 -14.95 -24.37 4.66
CA ARG A 34 -14.66 -22.94 4.83
C ARG A 34 -13.39 -22.56 4.09
N MET A 35 -13.50 -21.57 3.23
CA MET A 35 -12.37 -21.00 2.50
C MET A 35 -11.82 -19.80 3.27
N ILE A 36 -10.75 -20.02 4.04
CA ILE A 36 -10.12 -18.97 4.86
C ILE A 36 -8.80 -18.56 4.24
N VAL A 37 -8.61 -17.26 4.11
CA VAL A 37 -7.36 -16.62 3.66
C VAL A 37 -6.85 -15.72 4.79
N GLU A 38 -5.59 -15.89 5.16
CA GLU A 38 -4.91 -15.07 6.16
C GLU A 38 -3.57 -14.56 5.64
N GLY A 39 -3.15 -13.40 6.15
CA GLY A 39 -1.83 -12.84 5.87
C GLY A 39 -1.69 -11.44 6.46
N TYR A 40 -0.54 -10.83 6.22
CA TYR A 40 -0.33 -9.43 6.52
C TYR A 40 -0.45 -8.62 5.23
N ALA A 41 -1.35 -7.63 5.20
CA ALA A 41 -1.42 -6.68 4.10
C ALA A 41 -0.37 -5.56 4.24
N VAL A 42 0.01 -5.22 5.49
CA VAL A 42 1.02 -4.21 5.81
C VAL A 42 1.99 -4.80 6.82
N LEU A 43 3.29 -4.56 6.63
CA LEU A 43 4.31 -4.74 7.67
C LEU A 43 4.85 -3.38 8.10
N PHE A 44 4.86 -3.11 9.40
CA PHE A 44 5.39 -1.87 9.94
C PHE A 44 6.91 -1.86 9.97
N ASP A 45 7.48 -0.67 9.87
CA ASP A 45 8.92 -0.40 10.03
C ASP A 45 9.81 -1.32 9.17
N THR A 46 9.25 -1.76 8.02
CA THR A 46 9.93 -2.64 7.08
C THR A 46 10.21 -1.86 5.79
N PRO A 47 11.39 -1.23 5.67
CA PRO A 47 11.72 -0.43 4.51
C PRO A 47 11.84 -1.29 3.26
N GLN A 48 11.24 -0.83 2.18
CA GLN A 48 11.36 -1.41 0.85
C GLN A 48 12.07 -0.43 -0.07
N THR A 49 13.16 -0.88 -0.71
CA THR A 49 13.96 -0.04 -1.59
C THR A 49 13.78 -0.46 -3.04
N TYR A 50 13.56 0.51 -3.89
CA TYR A 50 13.39 0.36 -5.33
C TYR A 50 14.45 1.18 -6.04
N GLN A 51 15.04 0.64 -7.11
CA GLN A 51 15.98 1.35 -7.94
C GLN A 51 15.31 1.81 -9.25
N PHE A 52 15.36 3.10 -9.51
CA PHE A 52 14.76 3.74 -10.67
C PHE A 52 15.81 4.58 -11.40
N GLY A 53 16.52 3.96 -12.36
CA GLY A 53 17.68 4.61 -12.96
C GLY A 53 18.74 4.92 -11.89
N ASP A 54 19.11 6.19 -11.77
CA ASP A 54 20.08 6.66 -10.78
C ASP A 54 19.45 6.99 -9.42
N VAL A 55 18.13 6.89 -9.29
CA VAL A 55 17.42 7.21 -8.04
C VAL A 55 17.13 5.94 -7.25
N SER A 56 17.61 5.90 -6.00
CA SER A 56 17.24 4.90 -4.99
C SER A 56 16.07 5.44 -4.16
N TYR A 57 14.90 4.82 -4.26
CA TYR A 57 13.71 5.18 -3.50
C TYR A 57 13.43 4.13 -2.43
N THR A 58 13.38 4.58 -1.18
CA THR A 58 13.02 3.73 -0.03
C THR A 58 11.73 4.21 0.58
N GLU A 59 10.82 3.30 0.84
CA GLU A 59 9.57 3.61 1.52
C GLU A 59 9.32 2.64 2.66
N GLN A 60 8.74 3.14 3.74
CA GLN A 60 8.23 2.33 4.85
C GLN A 60 6.90 2.89 5.37
N ILE A 61 6.11 2.01 5.97
CA ILE A 61 4.92 2.38 6.74
C ILE A 61 5.27 2.27 8.21
N ASN A 62 5.22 3.39 8.91
CA ASN A 62 5.61 3.43 10.31
C ASN A 62 4.54 2.80 11.19
N ARG A 63 4.97 2.23 12.32
CA ARG A 63 4.06 1.80 13.39
C ARG A 63 3.18 2.98 13.81
N GLY A 64 1.87 2.72 13.99
CA GLY A 64 0.89 3.76 14.28
C GLY A 64 0.28 4.43 13.05
N ALA A 65 0.78 4.19 11.84
CA ALA A 65 0.22 4.78 10.62
C ALA A 65 -1.25 4.42 10.38
N LEU A 66 -1.73 3.33 10.96
CA LEU A 66 -3.12 2.85 10.83
C LEU A 66 -4.02 3.20 12.05
N ASP A 67 -3.50 3.85 13.10
CA ASP A 67 -4.24 4.08 14.35
C ASP A 67 -5.57 4.83 14.16
N ASN A 68 -5.63 5.72 13.18
CA ASN A 68 -6.82 6.51 12.87
C ASN A 68 -7.39 6.25 11.47
N ALA A 69 -6.91 5.23 10.76
CA ALA A 69 -7.33 4.92 9.40
C ALA A 69 -8.80 4.44 9.37
N ASP A 70 -9.58 4.95 8.42
CA ASP A 70 -10.92 4.42 8.18
C ASP A 70 -10.87 3.11 7.40
N MET A 71 -11.10 1.99 8.10
CA MET A 71 -11.14 0.64 7.54
C MET A 71 -12.55 0.04 7.51
N ARG A 72 -13.59 0.77 7.95
CA ARG A 72 -14.96 0.24 8.13
C ARG A 72 -15.61 -0.27 6.84
N ARG A 73 -15.15 0.24 5.69
CA ARG A 73 -15.71 -0.09 4.37
C ARG A 73 -14.80 -0.95 3.52
N THR A 74 -13.67 -1.37 4.06
CA THR A 74 -12.68 -2.21 3.35
C THR A 74 -13.31 -3.49 2.87
N VAL A 75 -12.92 -3.88 1.66
CA VAL A 75 -13.33 -5.13 0.99
C VAL A 75 -12.09 -5.93 0.61
N MET A 76 -12.26 -7.25 0.43
CA MET A 76 -11.25 -8.09 -0.20
C MET A 76 -11.56 -8.26 -1.67
N ARG A 77 -10.54 -8.16 -2.53
CA ARG A 77 -10.63 -8.27 -3.99
C ARG A 77 -9.59 -9.22 -4.56
N TYR A 78 -9.71 -9.48 -5.85
CA TYR A 78 -8.63 -10.04 -6.66
C TYR A 78 -8.12 -8.95 -7.61
N ASN A 79 -6.79 -8.71 -7.59
CA ASN A 79 -6.12 -7.70 -8.43
C ASN A 79 -6.77 -6.30 -8.39
N HIS A 80 -7.28 -5.87 -7.23
CA HIS A 80 -7.99 -4.57 -7.06
C HIS A 80 -9.13 -4.32 -8.07
N ASN A 81 -9.64 -5.39 -8.68
CA ASN A 81 -10.66 -5.29 -9.72
C ASN A 81 -12.03 -4.95 -9.12
N ASP A 82 -12.52 -3.74 -9.40
CA ASP A 82 -13.82 -3.27 -8.93
C ASP A 82 -15.00 -3.66 -9.85
N SER A 83 -14.70 -4.29 -11.00
CA SER A 83 -15.71 -4.79 -11.94
C SER A 83 -16.23 -6.17 -11.57
N VAL A 84 -15.61 -6.86 -10.60
CA VAL A 84 -16.08 -8.16 -10.05
C VAL A 84 -16.56 -7.99 -8.62
N PHE A 85 -17.32 -8.97 -8.14
CA PHE A 85 -17.83 -8.97 -6.76
C PHE A 85 -16.68 -8.96 -5.75
N ALA A 86 -16.88 -8.23 -4.63
CA ALA A 86 -15.98 -8.33 -3.49
C ALA A 86 -16.04 -9.76 -2.92
N MET A 87 -14.87 -10.32 -2.61
CA MET A 87 -14.70 -11.68 -2.10
C MET A 87 -15.09 -11.80 -0.63
N ALA A 88 -14.77 -10.77 0.16
CA ALA A 88 -15.11 -10.59 1.56
C ALA A 88 -15.18 -9.09 1.90
N ARG A 89 -15.74 -8.72 3.06
CA ARG A 89 -15.82 -7.32 3.46
C ARG A 89 -15.95 -7.15 4.97
N VAL A 90 -15.42 -6.05 5.48
CA VAL A 90 -15.48 -5.71 6.91
C VAL A 90 -16.93 -5.56 7.39
N LYS A 91 -17.78 -4.89 6.62
CA LYS A 91 -19.18 -4.56 7.03
C LYS A 91 -20.03 -5.77 7.41
N ASN A 92 -19.82 -6.94 6.80
CA ASN A 92 -20.58 -8.17 7.10
C ASN A 92 -19.79 -9.18 7.94
N GLY A 93 -18.58 -8.81 8.40
CA GLY A 93 -17.72 -9.65 9.23
C GLY A 93 -16.98 -10.76 8.51
N SER A 94 -17.12 -10.90 7.19
CA SER A 94 -16.36 -11.89 6.40
C SER A 94 -14.90 -11.48 6.16
N LEU A 95 -14.55 -10.23 6.41
CA LEU A 95 -13.19 -9.70 6.44
C LEU A 95 -12.93 -9.11 7.81
N VAL A 96 -11.90 -9.57 8.50
CA VAL A 96 -11.43 -9.04 9.78
C VAL A 96 -10.03 -8.48 9.59
N LEU A 97 -9.86 -7.22 9.97
CA LEU A 97 -8.60 -6.50 9.93
C LEU A 97 -8.16 -6.23 11.37
N THR A 98 -6.96 -6.67 11.70
CA THR A 98 -6.39 -6.49 13.04
C THR A 98 -5.03 -5.82 12.93
N VAL A 99 -4.90 -4.65 13.55
CA VAL A 99 -3.60 -3.99 13.71
C VAL A 99 -2.91 -4.59 14.93
N ASP A 100 -1.70 -5.12 14.74
CA ASP A 100 -0.86 -5.67 15.80
C ASP A 100 0.56 -5.08 15.76
N ASP A 101 1.48 -5.63 16.55
CA ASP A 101 2.86 -5.15 16.60
C ASP A 101 3.67 -5.39 15.31
N ILE A 102 3.21 -6.27 14.46
CA ILE A 102 3.87 -6.64 13.19
C ILE A 102 3.35 -5.77 12.06
N GLY A 103 2.02 -5.54 12.02
CA GLY A 103 1.40 -4.83 10.92
C GLY A 103 -0.11 -4.92 10.89
N LEU A 104 -0.70 -4.91 9.69
CA LEU A 104 -2.12 -5.14 9.45
C LEU A 104 -2.35 -6.59 9.06
N ARG A 105 -2.83 -7.37 10.04
CA ARG A 105 -3.25 -8.76 9.79
C ARG A 105 -4.63 -8.78 9.17
N VAL A 106 -4.77 -9.58 8.13
CA VAL A 106 -6.00 -9.85 7.39
C VAL A 106 -6.45 -11.26 7.65
N TRP A 107 -7.70 -11.43 8.00
CA TRP A 107 -8.42 -12.71 8.00
C TRP A 107 -9.68 -12.56 7.17
N ALA A 108 -9.88 -13.43 6.19
CA ALA A 108 -11.03 -13.41 5.31
C ALA A 108 -11.65 -14.79 5.14
N GLU A 109 -12.96 -14.90 5.37
CA GLU A 109 -13.77 -16.06 5.05
C GLU A 109 -14.50 -15.79 3.73
N LEU A 110 -14.11 -16.50 2.69
CA LEU A 110 -14.67 -16.33 1.36
C LEU A 110 -16.03 -17.04 1.27
N LEU A 111 -17.03 -16.32 0.75
CA LEU A 111 -18.34 -16.93 0.48
C LEU A 111 -18.20 -18.06 -0.55
N ASP A 112 -18.91 -19.15 -0.36
CA ASP A 112 -18.93 -20.29 -1.29
C ASP A 112 -19.60 -19.94 -2.63
N THR A 113 -18.81 -19.37 -3.53
CA THR A 113 -19.13 -19.09 -4.93
C THR A 113 -18.09 -19.73 -5.84
N GLN A 114 -18.39 -19.93 -7.10
CA GLN A 114 -17.42 -20.49 -8.05
C GLN A 114 -16.15 -19.64 -8.13
N SER A 115 -16.28 -18.31 -8.22
CA SER A 115 -15.13 -17.39 -8.32
C SER A 115 -14.25 -17.45 -7.08
N ASN A 116 -14.84 -17.55 -5.89
CA ASN A 116 -14.08 -17.63 -4.65
C ASN A 116 -13.40 -18.99 -4.49
N ARG A 117 -14.05 -20.09 -4.90
CA ARG A 117 -13.42 -21.42 -4.94
C ARG A 117 -12.22 -21.45 -5.89
N ASP A 118 -12.34 -20.82 -7.06
CA ASP A 118 -11.25 -20.77 -8.04
C ASP A 118 -10.08 -19.94 -7.48
N LEU A 119 -10.34 -18.76 -6.90
CA LEU A 119 -9.31 -17.96 -6.24
C LEU A 119 -8.65 -18.70 -5.08
N TYR A 120 -9.43 -19.32 -4.21
CA TYR A 120 -8.92 -20.07 -3.07
C TYR A 120 -7.97 -21.19 -3.50
N ARG A 121 -8.32 -21.95 -4.55
CA ARG A 121 -7.44 -22.96 -5.14
C ARG A 121 -6.17 -22.38 -5.74
N MET A 122 -6.25 -21.22 -6.39
CA MET A 122 -5.05 -20.53 -6.90
C MET A 122 -4.12 -20.11 -5.76
N ILE A 123 -4.67 -19.61 -4.64
CA ILE A 123 -3.88 -19.28 -3.45
C ILE A 123 -3.26 -20.55 -2.84
N GLN A 124 -4.02 -21.63 -2.67
CA GLN A 124 -3.51 -22.91 -2.15
C GLN A 124 -2.39 -23.50 -3.02
N SER A 125 -2.49 -23.31 -4.35
CA SER A 125 -1.47 -23.81 -5.29
C SER A 125 -0.21 -22.92 -5.34
N GLY A 126 -0.20 -21.75 -4.69
CA GLY A 126 0.88 -20.77 -4.79
C GLY A 126 0.91 -20.02 -6.12
N LEU A 127 -0.14 -20.13 -6.95
CA LEU A 127 -0.26 -19.33 -8.18
C LEU A 127 -0.57 -17.85 -7.86
N VAL A 128 -1.28 -17.62 -6.76
CA VAL A 128 -1.55 -16.31 -6.17
C VAL A 128 -0.98 -16.35 -4.76
N ASP A 129 0.12 -15.66 -4.51
CA ASP A 129 0.86 -15.70 -3.25
C ASP A 129 1.19 -14.32 -2.69
N GLU A 130 0.69 -13.26 -3.30
CA GLU A 130 0.90 -11.89 -2.86
C GLU A 130 -0.44 -11.23 -2.45
N MET A 131 -0.35 -10.34 -1.47
CA MET A 131 -1.46 -9.48 -1.05
C MET A 131 -1.06 -8.02 -1.23
N SER A 132 -1.96 -7.26 -1.79
CA SER A 132 -1.85 -5.83 -1.92
C SER A 132 -2.91 -5.12 -1.08
N PHE A 133 -2.72 -3.85 -0.82
CA PHE A 133 -3.71 -3.00 -0.17
C PHE A 133 -3.77 -1.63 -0.84
N ALA A 134 -4.98 -1.09 -0.94
CA ALA A 134 -5.27 0.20 -1.53
C ALA A 134 -5.67 1.22 -0.46
N PHE A 135 -4.97 2.32 -0.40
CA PHE A 135 -5.13 3.31 0.66
C PHE A 135 -4.91 4.74 0.17
N THR A 136 -5.26 5.71 0.99
CA THR A 136 -4.86 7.11 0.85
C THR A 136 -4.08 7.55 2.09
N VAL A 137 -3.09 8.39 1.88
CA VAL A 137 -2.31 9.01 2.97
C VAL A 137 -3.09 10.20 3.51
N ALA A 138 -3.10 10.38 4.83
CA ALA A 138 -3.71 11.54 5.47
C ALA A 138 -2.96 12.84 5.12
N ASP A 139 -3.60 13.99 5.27
CA ASP A 139 -2.93 15.27 5.10
C ASP A 139 -1.73 15.37 6.06
N ASN A 140 -0.54 15.63 5.54
CA ASN A 140 0.74 15.59 6.24
C ASN A 140 1.06 14.20 6.88
N GLY A 141 0.51 13.14 6.34
CA GLY A 141 0.67 11.77 6.81
C GLY A 141 1.91 11.06 6.28
N ASP A 142 2.82 11.75 5.62
CA ASP A 142 4.11 11.22 5.20
C ASP A 142 5.23 12.23 5.38
N LYS A 143 6.45 11.71 5.43
CA LYS A 143 7.68 12.51 5.50
C LYS A 143 8.60 12.08 4.37
N TRP A 144 9.17 13.07 3.69
CA TRP A 144 10.11 12.86 2.60
C TRP A 144 11.49 13.39 2.97
N VAL A 145 12.51 12.56 2.74
CA VAL A 145 13.91 12.91 2.94
C VAL A 145 14.64 12.72 1.62
N TYR A 146 15.41 13.73 1.22
CA TYR A 146 16.17 13.76 -0.04
C TYR A 146 17.64 13.91 0.30
N GLU A 147 18.47 12.98 -0.17
CA GLU A 147 19.92 12.97 0.05
C GLU A 147 20.64 12.77 -1.30
N ASP A 148 21.96 12.98 -1.27
CA ASP A 148 22.88 12.75 -2.39
C ASP A 148 22.40 13.39 -3.70
N ASP A 149 22.06 14.68 -3.65
CA ASP A 149 21.58 15.47 -4.78
C ASP A 149 20.32 14.88 -5.43
N TYR A 150 19.39 14.39 -4.60
CA TYR A 150 18.13 13.76 -4.97
C TYR A 150 18.25 12.39 -5.66
N THR A 151 19.41 11.74 -5.57
CA THR A 151 19.57 10.37 -6.04
C THR A 151 19.15 9.34 -4.99
N LYS A 152 18.96 9.78 -3.74
CA LYS A 152 18.46 8.95 -2.66
C LYS A 152 17.25 9.61 -2.01
N VAL A 153 16.11 8.94 -2.07
CA VAL A 153 14.82 9.42 -1.58
C VAL A 153 14.24 8.43 -0.61
N THR A 154 13.86 8.91 0.58
CA THR A 154 13.18 8.11 1.59
C THR A 154 11.82 8.71 1.88
N ARG A 155 10.78 7.87 1.89
CA ARG A 155 9.43 8.21 2.29
C ARG A 155 9.01 7.39 3.50
N GLU A 156 8.59 8.05 4.57
CA GLU A 156 7.97 7.43 5.73
C GLU A 156 6.49 7.78 5.77
N ILE A 157 5.62 6.77 5.64
CA ILE A 157 4.18 6.94 5.78
C ILE A 157 3.86 6.82 7.26
N THR A 158 3.41 7.91 7.87
CA THR A 158 3.14 8.05 9.31
C THR A 158 1.66 8.07 9.65
N ALA A 159 0.77 8.34 8.68
CA ALA A 159 -0.68 8.29 8.86
C ALA A 159 -1.41 7.96 7.56
N ILE A 160 -2.22 6.92 7.60
CA ILE A 160 -3.14 6.52 6.53
C ILE A 160 -4.52 7.09 6.86
N ASP A 161 -5.18 7.71 5.87
CA ASP A 161 -6.55 8.24 6.01
C ASP A 161 -7.58 7.12 5.87
N THR A 162 -7.57 6.44 4.74
CA THR A 162 -8.58 5.40 4.43
C THR A 162 -7.93 4.20 3.78
N LEU A 163 -8.31 3.00 4.24
CA LEU A 163 -8.01 1.71 3.61
C LEU A 163 -9.22 1.26 2.80
N TYR A 164 -9.11 1.22 1.49
CA TYR A 164 -10.23 0.90 0.58
C TYR A 164 -10.42 -0.57 0.36
N ASP A 165 -9.34 -1.27 0.04
CA ASP A 165 -9.38 -2.71 -0.13
C ASP A 165 -8.04 -3.38 0.23
N VAL A 166 -8.12 -4.68 0.46
CA VAL A 166 -7.02 -5.62 0.42
C VAL A 166 -7.26 -6.57 -0.73
N ALA A 167 -6.24 -6.94 -1.48
CA ALA A 167 -6.40 -7.77 -2.66
C ALA A 167 -5.38 -8.91 -2.68
N ALA A 168 -5.86 -10.14 -2.99
CA ALA A 168 -4.97 -11.18 -3.45
C ALA A 168 -4.53 -10.85 -4.87
N VAL A 169 -3.22 -10.85 -5.15
CA VAL A 169 -2.66 -10.45 -6.43
C VAL A 169 -1.73 -11.54 -6.98
N ASP A 170 -1.77 -11.74 -8.30
CA ASP A 170 -0.92 -12.71 -9.00
C ASP A 170 0.41 -12.12 -9.47
N ASN A 171 0.50 -10.79 -9.52
CA ASN A 171 1.72 -10.10 -9.90
C ASN A 171 1.71 -8.65 -9.38
N GLY A 172 2.42 -8.39 -8.30
CA GLY A 172 2.61 -7.03 -7.75
C GLY A 172 3.46 -6.10 -8.61
N PHE A 173 3.85 -6.52 -9.81
CA PHE A 173 4.76 -5.76 -10.67
C PHE A 173 4.16 -4.47 -11.24
N TYR A 174 2.84 -4.43 -11.44
CA TYR A 174 2.14 -3.25 -11.97
C TYR A 174 2.16 -2.05 -11.00
N GLU A 175 2.27 -2.31 -9.71
CA GLU A 175 2.30 -1.27 -8.68
C GLU A 175 3.63 -0.52 -8.64
N LYS A 176 4.74 -1.20 -8.98
CA LYS A 176 6.07 -0.57 -9.07
C LYS A 176 6.11 0.55 -10.10
N THR A 177 5.37 0.43 -11.21
CA THR A 177 5.32 1.44 -12.27
C THR A 177 4.59 2.71 -11.80
N THR A 178 3.49 2.56 -11.07
CA THR A 178 2.74 3.70 -10.51
C THR A 178 3.54 4.38 -9.39
N LEU A 179 4.20 3.59 -8.53
CA LEU A 179 5.09 4.10 -7.50
C LEU A 179 6.26 4.89 -8.09
N TYR A 180 6.85 4.36 -9.16
CA TYR A 180 7.92 5.00 -9.91
C TYR A 180 7.52 6.36 -10.49
N ALA A 181 6.38 6.42 -11.19
CA ALA A 181 5.89 7.66 -11.77
C ALA A 181 5.70 8.75 -10.70
N ARG A 182 5.07 8.41 -9.57
CA ARG A 182 4.87 9.35 -8.44
C ARG A 182 6.17 9.76 -7.77
N ALA A 183 7.09 8.82 -7.54
CA ALA A 183 8.38 9.13 -6.95
C ALA A 183 9.17 10.09 -7.84
N LEU A 184 9.20 9.88 -9.16
CA LEU A 184 9.84 10.78 -10.10
C LEU A 184 9.18 12.16 -10.14
N GLU A 185 7.86 12.23 -10.24
CA GLU A 185 7.12 13.50 -10.24
C GLU A 185 7.43 14.32 -8.99
N THR A 186 7.49 13.67 -7.82
CA THR A 186 7.83 14.34 -6.57
C THR A 186 9.27 14.83 -6.56
N VAL A 187 10.23 14.01 -6.99
CA VAL A 187 11.65 14.40 -7.11
C VAL A 187 11.82 15.57 -8.08
N ASP A 188 11.19 15.50 -9.24
CA ASP A 188 11.27 16.56 -10.25
C ASP A 188 10.62 17.87 -9.79
N ALA A 189 9.54 17.79 -9.00
CA ALA A 189 8.90 18.96 -8.40
C ALA A 189 9.85 19.62 -7.38
N VAL A 190 10.44 18.84 -6.47
CA VAL A 190 11.35 19.35 -5.44
C VAL A 190 12.63 19.92 -6.05
N LYS A 191 13.20 19.28 -7.08
CA LYS A 191 14.35 19.81 -7.83
C LYS A 191 14.03 21.16 -8.45
N ARG A 192 12.89 21.30 -9.13
CA ARG A 192 12.45 22.57 -9.72
C ARG A 192 12.27 23.68 -8.70
N GLU A 193 11.68 23.39 -7.54
CA GLU A 193 11.55 24.35 -6.46
C GLU A 193 12.91 24.80 -5.89
N ALA A 194 13.83 23.85 -5.71
CA ALA A 194 15.17 24.15 -5.22
C ALA A 194 15.96 25.05 -6.22
N GLU A 195 15.86 24.76 -7.52
CA GLU A 195 16.48 25.59 -8.55
C GLU A 195 15.87 27.00 -8.62
N GLN A 196 14.55 27.12 -8.50
CA GLN A 196 13.87 28.42 -8.46
C GLN A 196 14.32 29.24 -7.25
N ARG A 197 14.36 28.66 -6.04
CA ARG A 197 14.85 29.34 -4.84
C ARG A 197 16.30 29.81 -4.98
N LYS A 198 17.16 28.99 -5.58
CA LYS A 198 18.54 29.36 -5.83
C LYS A 198 18.65 30.57 -6.76
N LEU A 199 17.87 30.56 -7.85
CA LEU A 199 17.83 31.66 -8.81
C LEU A 199 17.29 32.95 -8.18
N GLU A 200 16.25 32.87 -7.36
CA GLU A 200 15.71 34.03 -6.62
C GLU A 200 16.74 34.61 -5.66
N LEU A 201 17.44 33.78 -4.91
CA LEU A 201 18.49 34.21 -3.99
C LEU A 201 19.68 34.87 -4.73
N GLU A 202 20.09 34.36 -5.88
CA GLU A 202 21.13 34.96 -6.71
C GLU A 202 20.67 36.33 -7.26
N ARG A 203 19.40 36.45 -7.64
CA ARG A 203 18.79 37.70 -8.12
C ARG A 203 18.74 38.75 -6.99
N GLU A 204 18.32 38.38 -5.79
CA GLU A 204 18.32 39.24 -4.62
C GLU A 204 19.73 39.76 -4.25
N LYS A 205 20.72 38.86 -4.28
CA LYS A 205 22.14 39.23 -4.08
C LYS A 205 22.63 40.21 -5.13
N ALA A 206 22.31 40.00 -6.40
CA ALA A 206 22.68 40.88 -7.49
C ALA A 206 22.04 42.28 -7.35
N ILE A 207 20.79 42.37 -6.94
CA ILE A 207 20.09 43.64 -6.67
C ILE A 207 20.72 44.35 -5.48
N ALA A 208 21.03 43.64 -4.40
CA ALA A 208 21.68 44.22 -3.22
C ALA A 208 23.07 44.80 -3.55
N ILE A 209 23.84 44.12 -4.39
CA ILE A 209 25.16 44.62 -4.84
C ILE A 209 25.01 45.85 -5.75
N ALA A 210 24.00 45.87 -6.64
CA ALA A 210 23.78 47.01 -7.55
C ALA A 210 23.22 48.27 -6.88
N SER A 211 22.78 48.16 -5.61
CA SER A 211 22.24 49.27 -4.81
C SER A 211 23.24 49.86 -3.82
N LEU A 212 24.49 49.39 -3.85
CA LEU A 212 25.65 49.94 -3.09
C LEU A 212 26.48 50.86 -3.97
#